data_e33027fe4a909240e3c2f2cbc333baa8
#
_entry.id   e33027fe4a909240e3c2f2cbc333baa8
#
_cell.length_a   1.000
_cell.length_b   1.000
_cell.length_c   1.000
_cell.angle_alpha   90.00
_cell.angle_beta   90.00
_cell.angle_gamma   90.00
#
_symmetry.space_group_name_H-M   'P 1'
#
loop_
_entity.id
_entity.type
_entity.pdbx_description
1 polymer ?
#
loop_
_entity_poly.entity_id
_entity_poly.type
_entity_poly.pdbx_seq_one_letter_code
_entity_poly.pdbx_strand_id
1 'polypeptide(L)'
;MPDFLHPDRENYSHEELMQEEQIRPQSFKDFAGQRKTLENLEVFVSAAKKRGGALDHVLLHGPPGLGKTTLANIIANELGVGCKITSGPVLDKPGSLAGLLTNLEENDVLFIDEIHRLSPIVEEYLYSAMEDYKIDIMLETGPNARSVQIGLNPFTLVGATTRSGMLTKPMLARFGIQSRLEYYSVELLSMIIQRSARVLGCKIYEDAAIEIARRSRGTPRIANALLRRVRDFAEIKGNGEIEINITKYALNSLNVDEFGLDEMDNKIMRVMIENFKGKPVGISALATSIAENPETLEEVYEPFLIQEGFIIRTPRGREVTDKAYQHLNITRPKSPGELF
;
A
#
# COMPACT_ATOMS: atom_id res chain seq x y z
N MET A 1 -5.05 -5.36 -21.42
CA MET A 1 -5.93 -4.42 -20.71
C MET A 1 -5.12 -3.83 -19.58
N PRO A 2 -5.26 -2.53 -19.24
CA PRO A 2 -4.60 -2.00 -18.05
C PRO A 2 -5.07 -2.80 -16.83
N ASP A 3 -4.14 -3.17 -15.97
CA ASP A 3 -4.39 -3.92 -14.75
C ASP A 3 -5.05 -2.98 -13.72
N PHE A 4 -6.37 -3.02 -13.61
CA PHE A 4 -7.14 -2.12 -12.74
C PHE A 4 -6.94 -2.40 -11.24
N LEU A 5 -6.48 -3.59 -10.91
CA LEU A 5 -6.26 -3.99 -9.53
C LEU A 5 -4.86 -3.63 -9.03
N HIS A 6 -3.94 -3.32 -9.96
CA HIS A 6 -2.56 -2.93 -9.70
C HIS A 6 -2.20 -1.64 -10.41
N PRO A 7 -2.93 -0.55 -10.15
CA PRO A 7 -2.68 0.70 -10.82
C PRO A 7 -1.36 1.28 -10.33
N ASP A 8 -0.31 1.14 -11.13
CA ASP A 8 0.78 2.08 -11.06
C ASP A 8 0.21 3.45 -11.38
N ARG A 9 0.42 4.43 -10.48
CA ARG A 9 -0.06 5.81 -10.66
C ARG A 9 0.38 6.45 -11.96
N GLU A 10 1.43 5.92 -12.58
CA GLU A 10 1.96 6.33 -13.87
C GLU A 10 0.94 6.20 -15.02
N ASN A 11 -0.09 5.38 -14.85
CA ASN A 11 -1.13 5.15 -15.84
C ASN A 11 -2.42 5.95 -15.61
N TYR A 12 -2.49 6.77 -14.54
CA TYR A 12 -3.69 7.57 -14.25
C TYR A 12 -3.72 8.85 -15.09
N SER A 13 -4.89 9.18 -15.65
CA SER A 13 -5.14 10.49 -16.21
C SER A 13 -5.09 11.58 -15.12
N HIS A 14 -4.84 12.82 -15.51
CA HIS A 14 -4.84 13.96 -14.57
C HIS A 14 -6.18 14.06 -13.81
N GLU A 15 -7.28 13.76 -14.48
CA GLU A 15 -8.63 13.75 -13.90
C GLU A 15 -8.79 12.67 -12.83
N GLU A 16 -8.31 11.46 -13.10
CA GLU A 16 -8.33 10.34 -12.14
C GLU A 16 -7.48 10.62 -10.90
N LEU A 17 -6.34 11.28 -11.06
CA LEU A 17 -5.50 11.71 -9.94
C LEU A 17 -6.21 12.76 -9.08
N MET A 18 -6.86 13.75 -9.68
CA MET A 18 -7.65 14.75 -8.95
C MET A 18 -8.84 14.13 -8.20
N GLN A 19 -9.55 13.19 -8.84
CA GLN A 19 -10.64 12.45 -8.18
C GLN A 19 -10.15 11.59 -7.03
N GLU A 20 -8.99 10.92 -7.17
CA GLU A 20 -8.38 10.16 -6.09
C GLU A 20 -8.03 11.06 -4.90
N GLU A 21 -7.54 12.26 -5.15
CA GLU A 21 -7.21 13.22 -4.10
C GLU A 21 -8.45 13.72 -3.37
N GLN A 22 -9.53 13.98 -4.08
CA GLN A 22 -10.81 14.42 -3.50
C GLN A 22 -11.44 13.39 -2.56
N ILE A 23 -11.35 12.09 -2.90
CA ILE A 23 -11.93 11.03 -2.07
C ILE A 23 -11.07 10.69 -0.84
N ARG A 24 -9.81 11.18 -0.76
CA ARG A 24 -8.95 10.93 0.40
C ARG A 24 -9.46 11.66 1.64
N PRO A 25 -9.54 10.96 2.78
CA PRO A 25 -9.82 11.62 4.05
C PRO A 25 -8.71 12.61 4.42
N GLN A 26 -9.12 13.75 4.98
CA GLN A 26 -8.23 14.84 5.36
C GLN A 26 -8.05 14.98 6.88
N SER A 27 -8.83 14.25 7.66
CA SER A 27 -8.79 14.25 9.15
C SER A 27 -8.89 12.83 9.69
N PHE A 28 -8.49 12.61 10.95
CA PHE A 28 -8.68 11.31 11.60
C PHE A 28 -10.17 10.89 11.66
N LYS A 29 -11.08 11.84 11.81
CA LYS A 29 -12.54 11.58 11.86
C LYS A 29 -13.10 11.01 10.57
N ASP A 30 -12.50 11.38 9.43
CA ASP A 30 -12.92 10.93 8.11
C ASP A 30 -12.27 9.60 7.70
N PHE A 31 -11.24 9.17 8.42
CA PHE A 31 -10.50 7.96 8.12
C PHE A 31 -11.21 6.75 8.73
N ALA A 32 -11.77 5.89 7.90
CA ALA A 32 -12.43 4.68 8.34
C ALA A 32 -11.43 3.56 8.67
N GLY A 33 -11.76 2.74 9.66
CA GLY A 33 -10.95 1.58 10.04
C GLY A 33 -9.71 1.92 10.88
N GLN A 34 -8.81 0.97 11.06
CA GLN A 34 -7.54 1.12 11.81
C GLN A 34 -7.70 1.74 13.22
N ARG A 35 -8.84 1.46 13.87
CA ARG A 35 -9.32 2.17 15.07
C ARG A 35 -8.24 2.38 16.13
N LYS A 36 -7.55 1.29 16.52
CA LYS A 36 -6.51 1.36 17.57
C LYS A 36 -5.34 2.25 17.16
N THR A 37 -4.94 2.19 15.89
CA THR A 37 -3.86 3.03 15.33
C THR A 37 -4.27 4.49 15.35
N LEU A 38 -5.51 4.81 14.94
CA LEU A 38 -6.02 6.18 14.93
C LEU A 38 -6.13 6.76 16.34
N GLU A 39 -6.72 6.03 17.28
CA GLU A 39 -6.85 6.45 18.68
C GLU A 39 -5.47 6.82 19.29
N ASN A 40 -4.44 6.01 19.01
CA ASN A 40 -3.08 6.30 19.47
C ASN A 40 -2.47 7.52 18.76
N LEU A 41 -2.59 7.62 17.44
CA LEU A 41 -2.06 8.75 16.67
C LEU A 41 -2.73 10.07 17.08
N GLU A 42 -4.04 10.09 17.30
CA GLU A 42 -4.76 11.28 17.81
C GLU A 42 -4.19 11.76 19.15
N VAL A 43 -3.88 10.85 20.07
CA VAL A 43 -3.26 11.18 21.36
C VAL A 43 -1.87 11.76 21.15
N PHE A 44 -1.03 11.11 20.34
CA PHE A 44 0.35 11.56 20.11
C PHE A 44 0.42 12.90 19.39
N VAL A 45 -0.38 13.09 18.35
CA VAL A 45 -0.49 14.35 17.60
C VAL A 45 -1.00 15.48 18.51
N SER A 46 -2.05 15.22 19.29
CA SER A 46 -2.58 16.21 20.25
C SER A 46 -1.54 16.60 21.31
N ALA A 47 -0.77 15.63 21.78
CA ALA A 47 0.30 15.87 22.76
C ALA A 47 1.46 16.69 22.15
N ALA A 48 1.91 16.37 20.93
CA ALA A 48 2.94 17.12 20.22
C ALA A 48 2.49 18.58 19.98
N LYS A 49 1.26 18.76 19.49
CA LYS A 49 0.66 20.09 19.29
C LYS A 49 0.59 20.90 20.57
N LYS A 50 0.22 20.30 21.70
CA LYS A 50 0.19 20.96 23.01
C LYS A 50 1.58 21.38 23.50
N ARG A 51 2.63 20.61 23.17
CA ARG A 51 4.02 20.94 23.50
C ARG A 51 4.63 21.98 22.56
N GLY A 52 4.04 22.19 21.37
CA GLY A 52 4.56 23.12 20.35
C GLY A 52 5.82 22.60 19.67
N GLY A 53 6.03 21.29 19.59
CA GLY A 53 7.21 20.69 18.99
C GLY A 53 6.85 19.58 17.99
N ALA A 54 7.86 19.08 17.29
CA ALA A 54 7.69 17.97 16.35
C ALA A 54 7.11 16.72 17.04
N LEU A 55 6.35 15.95 16.29
CA LEU A 55 5.91 14.62 16.70
C LEU A 55 7.10 13.65 16.62
N ASP A 56 7.14 12.65 17.49
CA ASP A 56 8.07 11.53 17.35
C ASP A 56 7.94 10.88 15.97
N HIS A 57 9.06 10.40 15.42
CA HIS A 57 9.06 9.76 14.10
C HIS A 57 8.12 8.55 14.06
N VAL A 58 7.35 8.43 12.98
CA VAL A 58 6.29 7.42 12.81
C VAL A 58 6.65 6.44 11.70
N LEU A 59 6.57 5.15 11.97
CA LEU A 59 6.65 4.09 10.97
C LEU A 59 5.26 3.48 10.73
N LEU A 60 4.77 3.62 9.51
CA LEU A 60 3.54 2.98 9.05
C LEU A 60 3.91 1.75 8.18
N HIS A 61 3.55 0.55 8.62
CA HIS A 61 3.88 -0.64 7.86
C HIS A 61 2.65 -1.53 7.62
N GLY A 62 2.69 -2.31 6.56
CA GLY A 62 1.59 -3.20 6.16
C GLY A 62 1.39 -3.24 4.65
N PRO A 63 0.46 -4.08 4.17
CA PRO A 63 0.17 -4.27 2.76
C PRO A 63 -0.04 -2.96 1.98
N PRO A 64 0.13 -2.95 0.65
CA PRO A 64 -0.12 -1.77 -0.16
C PRO A 64 -1.61 -1.39 -0.17
N GLY A 65 -1.93 -0.13 -0.44
CA GLY A 65 -3.31 0.33 -0.63
C GLY A 65 -4.15 0.53 0.63
N LEU A 66 -3.56 0.43 1.84
CA LEU A 66 -4.26 0.55 3.13
C LEU A 66 -4.33 1.99 3.69
N GLY A 67 -3.76 2.99 3.00
CA GLY A 67 -3.86 4.39 3.40
C GLY A 67 -2.65 4.95 4.16
N LYS A 68 -1.44 4.35 4.05
CA LYS A 68 -0.21 4.86 4.69
C LYS A 68 0.08 6.32 4.34
N THR A 69 0.08 6.66 3.06
CA THR A 69 0.29 8.03 2.56
C THR A 69 -0.83 8.97 3.03
N THR A 70 -2.06 8.49 3.08
CA THR A 70 -3.21 9.26 3.57
C THR A 70 -3.05 9.61 5.05
N LEU A 71 -2.61 8.66 5.88
CA LEU A 71 -2.35 8.91 7.30
C LEU A 71 -1.22 9.92 7.52
N ALA A 72 -0.16 9.89 6.69
CA ALA A 72 0.90 10.89 6.77
C ALA A 72 0.38 12.31 6.50
N ASN A 73 -0.47 12.48 5.48
CA ASN A 73 -1.11 13.76 5.21
C ASN A 73 -2.04 14.20 6.34
N ILE A 74 -2.83 13.27 6.91
CA ILE A 74 -3.70 13.57 8.05
C ILE A 74 -2.88 14.02 9.25
N ILE A 75 -1.76 13.35 9.55
CA ILE A 75 -0.86 13.75 10.65
C ILE A 75 -0.39 15.19 10.45
N ALA A 76 0.07 15.56 9.25
CA ALA A 76 0.50 16.92 8.95
C ALA A 76 -0.65 17.94 9.08
N ASN A 77 -1.82 17.62 8.53
CA ASN A 77 -3.01 18.48 8.62
C ASN A 77 -3.43 18.71 10.08
N GLU A 78 -3.46 17.67 10.89
CA GLU A 78 -3.83 17.74 12.30
C GLU A 78 -2.78 18.49 13.15
N LEU A 79 -1.49 18.38 12.81
CA LEU A 79 -0.43 19.19 13.38
C LEU A 79 -0.53 20.65 12.92
N GLY A 80 -1.08 20.93 11.76
CA GLY A 80 -1.15 22.27 11.14
C GLY A 80 0.16 22.69 10.48
N VAL A 81 0.92 21.75 9.92
CA VAL A 81 2.24 21.94 9.32
C VAL A 81 2.29 21.42 7.87
N GLY A 82 3.35 21.75 7.16
CA GLY A 82 3.58 21.24 5.81
C GLY A 82 3.86 19.74 5.76
N CYS A 83 3.55 19.11 4.60
CA CYS A 83 3.90 17.73 4.32
C CYS A 83 4.73 17.65 3.03
N LYS A 84 5.99 17.23 3.14
CA LYS A 84 6.83 16.91 1.97
C LYS A 84 6.77 15.41 1.73
N ILE A 85 6.46 15.03 0.50
CA ILE A 85 6.29 13.61 0.10
C ILE A 85 7.41 13.21 -0.85
N THR A 86 8.06 12.09 -0.55
CA THR A 86 9.05 11.45 -1.41
C THR A 86 8.97 9.93 -1.27
N SER A 87 9.87 9.20 -1.93
CA SER A 87 9.97 7.75 -1.82
C SER A 87 11.43 7.30 -1.74
N GLY A 88 11.67 6.11 -1.16
CA GLY A 88 13.01 5.52 -1.05
C GLY A 88 13.76 5.49 -2.38
N PRO A 89 13.17 4.98 -3.48
CA PRO A 89 13.83 4.93 -4.79
C PRO A 89 14.24 6.30 -5.36
N VAL A 90 13.56 7.37 -5.02
CA VAL A 90 13.87 8.74 -5.48
C VAL A 90 15.06 9.33 -4.73
N LEU A 91 15.27 8.90 -3.49
CA LEU A 91 16.38 9.34 -2.65
C LEU A 91 17.62 8.46 -2.89
N ASP A 92 18.19 8.53 -4.10
CA ASP A 92 19.33 7.71 -4.53
C ASP A 92 20.67 8.19 -3.96
N LYS A 93 20.78 9.48 -3.59
CA LYS A 93 22.03 10.15 -3.18
C LYS A 93 21.84 10.97 -1.91
N PRO A 94 22.89 11.07 -1.05
CA PRO A 94 22.86 11.93 0.14
C PRO A 94 22.50 13.39 -0.15
N GLY A 95 22.95 13.94 -1.29
CA GLY A 95 22.63 15.30 -1.69
C GLY A 95 21.14 15.55 -1.95
N SER A 96 20.43 14.57 -2.50
CA SER A 96 18.96 14.64 -2.70
C SER A 96 18.23 14.69 -1.35
N LEU A 97 18.66 13.85 -0.40
CA LEU A 97 18.13 13.87 0.97
C LEU A 97 18.44 15.20 1.67
N ALA A 98 19.68 15.68 1.59
CA ALA A 98 20.10 16.93 2.21
C ALA A 98 19.30 18.13 1.68
N GLY A 99 19.13 18.23 0.35
CA GLY A 99 18.33 19.28 -0.26
C GLY A 99 16.86 19.26 0.20
N LEU A 100 16.30 18.06 0.41
CA LEU A 100 14.94 17.92 0.93
C LEU A 100 14.84 18.36 2.39
N LEU A 101 15.76 17.88 3.25
CA LEU A 101 15.75 18.16 4.67
C LEU A 101 16.01 19.64 5.00
N THR A 102 16.89 20.31 4.28
CA THR A 102 17.19 21.74 4.47
C THR A 102 16.04 22.66 4.04
N ASN A 103 15.09 22.16 3.24
CA ASN A 103 13.90 22.89 2.79
C ASN A 103 12.65 22.60 3.67
N LEU A 104 12.77 21.86 4.78
CA LEU A 104 11.70 21.67 5.73
C LEU A 104 11.56 22.89 6.63
N GLU A 105 10.33 23.32 6.86
CA GLU A 105 10.01 24.30 7.88
C GLU A 105 9.93 23.66 9.27
N GLU A 106 9.84 24.46 10.31
CA GLU A 106 9.80 23.96 11.69
C GLU A 106 8.57 23.06 11.93
N ASN A 107 8.83 21.86 12.43
CA ASN A 107 7.84 20.80 12.71
C ASN A 107 7.15 20.20 11.49
N ASP A 108 7.60 20.49 10.27
CA ASP A 108 7.08 19.88 9.05
C ASP A 108 7.12 18.33 9.11
N VAL A 109 6.23 17.72 8.35
CA VAL A 109 6.23 16.27 8.14
C VAL A 109 6.96 15.93 6.84
N LEU A 110 7.98 15.08 6.95
CA LEU A 110 8.60 14.41 5.81
C LEU A 110 8.04 13.00 5.68
N PHE A 111 7.33 12.71 4.60
CA PHE A 111 6.86 11.37 4.29
C PHE A 111 7.77 10.69 3.27
N ILE A 112 8.29 9.50 3.62
CA ILE A 112 9.09 8.66 2.72
C ILE A 112 8.34 7.34 2.50
N ASP A 113 7.80 7.17 1.29
CA ASP A 113 7.19 5.88 0.91
C ASP A 113 8.28 4.87 0.53
N GLU A 114 7.98 3.58 0.73
CA GLU A 114 8.92 2.47 0.50
C GLU A 114 10.31 2.74 1.11
N ILE A 115 10.33 3.20 2.37
CA ILE A 115 11.56 3.61 3.08
C ILE A 115 12.59 2.48 3.17
N HIS A 116 12.19 1.21 3.07
CA HIS A 116 13.09 0.06 3.03
C HIS A 116 13.96 -0.01 1.76
N ARG A 117 13.66 0.80 0.75
CA ARG A 117 14.40 0.88 -0.51
C ARG A 117 15.47 1.99 -0.51
N LEU A 118 15.68 2.66 0.61
CA LEU A 118 16.80 3.60 0.77
C LEU A 118 18.12 2.85 0.63
N SER A 119 19.11 3.49 -0.02
CA SER A 119 20.47 2.97 -0.03
C SER A 119 21.08 3.06 1.38
N PRO A 120 21.98 2.14 1.79
CA PRO A 120 22.63 2.18 3.11
C PRO A 120 23.31 3.53 3.41
N ILE A 121 23.87 4.17 2.40
CA ILE A 121 24.52 5.48 2.54
C ILE A 121 23.49 6.56 2.90
N VAL A 122 22.37 6.61 2.20
CA VAL A 122 21.30 7.58 2.47
C VAL A 122 20.66 7.31 3.84
N GLU A 123 20.53 6.04 4.21
CA GLU A 123 20.01 5.63 5.52
C GLU A 123 20.89 6.14 6.66
N GLU A 124 22.23 6.11 6.55
CA GLU A 124 23.16 6.65 7.55
C GLU A 124 23.00 8.17 7.74
N TYR A 125 22.84 8.92 6.65
CA TYR A 125 22.58 10.36 6.73
C TYR A 125 21.25 10.66 7.42
N LEU A 126 20.23 9.81 7.17
CA LEU A 126 18.92 9.97 7.79
C LEU A 126 18.97 9.71 9.30
N TYR A 127 19.85 8.83 9.79
CA TYR A 127 20.01 8.59 11.24
C TYR A 127 20.37 9.86 12.00
N SER A 128 21.40 10.58 11.55
CA SER A 128 21.82 11.84 12.19
C SER A 128 20.75 12.91 12.10
N ALA A 129 20.04 12.98 10.99
CA ALA A 129 18.93 13.89 10.81
C ALA A 129 17.77 13.61 11.77
N MET A 130 17.47 12.34 12.05
CA MET A 130 16.39 11.94 12.97
C MET A 130 16.76 12.14 14.44
N GLU A 131 18.01 11.91 14.83
CA GLU A 131 18.42 12.00 16.25
C GLU A 131 18.78 13.41 16.66
N ASP A 132 19.62 14.08 15.87
CA ASP A 132 20.26 15.34 16.25
C ASP A 132 19.78 16.56 15.46
N TYR A 133 18.88 16.38 14.50
CA TYR A 133 18.47 17.42 13.54
C TYR A 133 19.68 18.07 12.87
N LYS A 134 20.62 17.23 12.40
CA LYS A 134 21.84 17.65 11.72
C LYS A 134 22.14 16.69 10.59
N ILE A 135 22.82 17.22 9.58
CA ILE A 135 23.31 16.42 8.47
C ILE A 135 24.74 16.84 8.12
N ASP A 136 25.65 15.88 7.99
CA ASP A 136 27.04 16.10 7.61
C ASP A 136 27.19 15.86 6.09
N ILE A 137 27.51 16.92 5.34
CA ILE A 137 27.67 16.83 3.89
C ILE A 137 29.17 16.82 3.55
N MET A 138 29.61 15.78 2.84
CA MET A 138 30.95 15.72 2.29
C MET A 138 31.05 16.61 1.05
N LEU A 139 31.90 17.66 1.09
CA LEU A 139 32.11 18.59 -0.03
C LEU A 139 33.06 18.04 -1.09
N GLU A 140 34.04 17.21 -0.69
CA GLU A 140 35.04 16.63 -1.56
C GLU A 140 35.30 15.18 -1.20
N THR A 141 35.73 14.39 -2.19
CA THR A 141 36.15 12.99 -1.99
C THR A 141 37.66 12.90 -2.07
N GLY A 142 38.31 12.18 -1.16
CA GLY A 142 39.76 11.95 -1.18
C GLY A 142 40.47 12.39 0.11
N PRO A 143 41.82 12.44 0.12
CA PRO A 143 42.60 12.73 1.33
C PRO A 143 42.36 14.10 1.96
N ASN A 144 41.78 15.04 1.23
CA ASN A 144 41.45 16.40 1.68
C ASN A 144 39.92 16.58 1.87
N ALA A 145 39.18 15.47 2.03
CA ALA A 145 37.73 15.52 2.21
C ALA A 145 37.36 16.45 3.39
N ARG A 146 36.49 17.39 3.12
CA ARG A 146 35.90 18.28 4.14
C ARG A 146 34.44 17.97 4.29
N SER A 147 33.98 17.87 5.54
CA SER A 147 32.56 17.81 5.85
C SER A 147 32.06 19.15 6.37
N VAL A 148 30.83 19.49 6.03
CA VAL A 148 30.10 20.63 6.58
C VAL A 148 28.87 20.07 7.27
N GLN A 149 28.73 20.37 8.57
CA GLN A 149 27.57 20.04 9.35
C GLN A 149 26.53 21.14 9.16
N ILE A 150 25.33 20.77 8.73
CA ILE A 150 24.17 21.65 8.56
C ILE A 150 23.14 21.31 9.62
N GLY A 151 22.70 22.32 10.41
CA GLY A 151 21.58 22.21 11.31
C GLY A 151 20.26 22.18 10.53
N LEU A 152 19.34 21.35 10.95
CA LEU A 152 18.01 21.20 10.38
C LEU A 152 16.95 21.73 11.34
N ASN A 153 15.84 22.20 10.82
CA ASN A 153 14.66 22.45 11.65
C ASN A 153 14.15 21.13 12.23
N PRO A 154 13.61 21.12 13.47
CA PRO A 154 12.91 19.94 13.97
C PRO A 154 11.80 19.53 13.01
N PHE A 155 11.71 18.25 12.70
CA PHE A 155 10.73 17.70 11.77
C PHE A 155 10.25 16.32 12.23
N THR A 156 9.11 15.88 11.71
CA THR A 156 8.60 14.53 11.92
C THR A 156 8.83 13.70 10.65
N LEU A 157 9.60 12.62 10.77
CA LEU A 157 9.67 11.63 9.71
C LEU A 157 8.50 10.66 9.83
N VAL A 158 7.72 10.50 8.77
CA VAL A 158 6.74 9.41 8.62
C VAL A 158 7.25 8.47 7.53
N GLY A 159 7.80 7.34 7.95
CA GLY A 159 8.24 6.28 7.04
C GLY A 159 7.09 5.32 6.72
N ALA A 160 6.96 4.92 5.46
CA ALA A 160 6.03 3.88 5.05
C ALA A 160 6.77 2.70 4.40
N THR A 161 6.32 1.48 4.69
CA THR A 161 6.89 0.28 4.08
C THR A 161 5.88 -0.86 3.98
N THR A 162 6.01 -1.65 2.92
CA THR A 162 5.33 -2.94 2.78
C THR A 162 6.14 -4.07 3.43
N ARG A 163 7.45 -3.87 3.64
CA ARG A 163 8.43 -4.87 4.07
C ARG A 163 9.21 -4.41 5.31
N SER A 164 8.54 -4.31 6.46
CA SER A 164 9.20 -3.86 7.71
C SER A 164 10.40 -4.73 8.12
N GLY A 165 10.41 -6.01 7.75
CA GLY A 165 11.53 -6.92 8.01
C GLY A 165 12.81 -6.61 7.22
N MET A 166 12.76 -5.74 6.21
CA MET A 166 13.93 -5.29 5.45
C MET A 166 14.60 -4.04 6.06
N LEU A 167 13.92 -3.36 7.00
CA LEU A 167 14.51 -2.22 7.69
C LEU A 167 15.59 -2.70 8.67
N THR A 168 16.68 -1.92 8.73
CA THR A 168 17.75 -2.17 9.69
C THR A 168 17.29 -1.94 11.13
N LYS A 169 17.87 -2.65 12.08
CA LYS A 169 17.56 -2.45 13.50
C LYS A 169 17.80 -1.02 13.97
N PRO A 170 18.89 -0.33 13.56
CA PRO A 170 19.11 1.07 13.88
C PRO A 170 17.98 1.98 13.36
N MET A 171 17.51 1.77 12.15
CA MET A 171 16.38 2.53 11.59
C MET A 171 15.10 2.31 12.42
N LEU A 172 14.76 1.05 12.71
CA LEU A 172 13.57 0.72 13.50
C LEU A 172 13.60 1.35 14.91
N ALA A 173 14.76 1.43 15.54
CA ALA A 173 14.91 2.01 16.89
C ALA A 173 14.64 3.53 16.92
N ARG A 174 14.76 4.22 15.80
CA ARG A 174 14.54 5.67 15.68
C ARG A 174 13.07 6.05 15.49
N PHE A 175 12.24 5.09 15.17
CA PHE A 175 10.79 5.32 15.10
C PHE A 175 10.16 5.11 16.48
N GLY A 176 9.86 6.21 17.18
CA GLY A 176 9.17 6.18 18.48
C GLY A 176 7.73 5.66 18.39
N ILE A 177 7.11 5.82 17.22
CA ILE A 177 5.75 5.36 16.96
C ILE A 177 5.77 4.38 15.79
N GLN A 178 5.33 3.13 16.03
CA GLN A 178 5.23 2.10 15.00
C GLN A 178 3.79 1.60 14.92
N SER A 179 3.20 1.66 13.72
CA SER A 179 1.81 1.27 13.50
C SER A 179 1.68 0.34 12.32
N ARG A 180 1.14 -0.85 12.58
CA ARG A 180 0.80 -1.82 11.55
C ARG A 180 -0.62 -1.55 11.05
N LEU A 181 -0.76 -1.41 9.74
CA LEU A 181 -2.07 -1.33 9.09
C LEU A 181 -2.51 -2.72 8.63
N GLU A 182 -3.78 -2.99 8.84
CA GLU A 182 -4.41 -4.27 8.53
C GLU A 182 -5.43 -4.13 7.40
N TYR A 183 -5.75 -5.24 6.76
CA TYR A 183 -6.81 -5.27 5.76
C TYR A 183 -8.16 -4.87 6.37
N TYR A 184 -9.00 -4.27 5.56
CA TYR A 184 -10.31 -3.79 5.96
C TYR A 184 -11.36 -4.89 5.81
N SER A 185 -12.34 -4.91 6.71
CA SER A 185 -13.50 -5.76 6.54
C SER A 185 -14.40 -5.26 5.41
N VAL A 186 -15.28 -6.12 4.92
CA VAL A 186 -16.25 -5.79 3.85
C VAL A 186 -17.15 -4.62 4.28
N GLU A 187 -17.58 -4.60 5.55
CA GLU A 187 -18.42 -3.55 6.11
C GLU A 187 -17.72 -2.19 6.08
N LEU A 188 -16.47 -2.14 6.52
CA LEU A 188 -15.67 -0.90 6.49
C LEU A 188 -15.41 -0.43 5.05
N LEU A 189 -15.10 -1.35 4.13
CA LEU A 189 -14.93 -1.00 2.72
C LEU A 189 -16.23 -0.51 2.09
N SER A 190 -17.37 -1.11 2.41
CA SER A 190 -18.67 -0.62 1.94
C SER A 190 -18.95 0.80 2.40
N MET A 191 -18.62 1.15 3.65
CA MET A 191 -18.73 2.53 4.16
C MET A 191 -17.81 3.49 3.40
N ILE A 192 -16.56 3.07 3.11
CA ILE A 192 -15.60 3.87 2.32
C ILE A 192 -16.14 4.09 0.90
N ILE A 193 -16.66 3.05 0.25
CA ILE A 193 -17.24 3.11 -1.10
C ILE A 193 -18.41 4.08 -1.12
N GLN A 194 -19.34 3.99 -0.19
CA GLN A 194 -20.51 4.89 -0.09
C GLN A 194 -20.10 6.35 0.14
N ARG A 195 -19.05 6.59 0.98
CA ARG A 195 -18.48 7.93 1.17
C ARG A 195 -17.84 8.43 -0.13
N SER A 196 -17.04 7.61 -0.78
CA SER A 196 -16.37 7.96 -2.03
C SER A 196 -17.39 8.24 -3.16
N ALA A 197 -18.46 7.45 -3.26
CA ALA A 197 -19.54 7.67 -4.22
C ALA A 197 -20.21 9.03 -4.00
N ARG A 198 -20.48 9.41 -2.75
CA ARG A 198 -21.04 10.75 -2.43
C ARG A 198 -20.10 11.88 -2.86
N VAL A 199 -18.80 11.76 -2.62
CA VAL A 199 -17.80 12.75 -3.04
C VAL A 199 -17.74 12.85 -4.57
N LEU A 200 -17.84 11.71 -5.26
CA LEU A 200 -17.85 11.64 -6.72
C LEU A 200 -19.21 12.05 -7.36
N GLY A 201 -20.21 12.36 -6.53
CA GLY A 201 -21.55 12.76 -7.02
C GLY A 201 -22.36 11.63 -7.64
N CYS A 202 -22.03 10.37 -7.39
CA CYS A 202 -22.76 9.22 -7.93
C CYS A 202 -23.62 8.53 -6.85
N LYS A 203 -24.81 8.09 -7.22
CA LYS A 203 -25.70 7.34 -6.34
C LYS A 203 -25.36 5.86 -6.39
N ILE A 204 -25.13 5.26 -5.23
CA ILE A 204 -24.86 3.83 -5.07
C ILE A 204 -25.82 3.22 -4.05
N TYR A 205 -26.31 2.01 -4.34
CA TYR A 205 -27.12 1.23 -3.41
C TYR A 205 -26.24 0.38 -2.48
N GLU A 206 -26.74 0.06 -1.30
CA GLU A 206 -25.98 -0.62 -0.26
C GLU A 206 -25.48 -2.01 -0.69
N ASP A 207 -26.32 -2.78 -1.35
CA ASP A 207 -25.98 -4.11 -1.87
C ASP A 207 -24.89 -4.06 -2.96
N ALA A 208 -24.92 -3.03 -3.80
CA ALA A 208 -23.87 -2.76 -4.79
C ALA A 208 -22.54 -2.38 -4.12
N ALA A 209 -22.57 -1.53 -3.09
CA ALA A 209 -21.40 -1.15 -2.32
C ALA A 209 -20.77 -2.35 -1.60
N ILE A 210 -21.58 -3.25 -1.03
CA ILE A 210 -21.14 -4.50 -0.41
C ILE A 210 -20.49 -5.43 -1.44
N GLU A 211 -21.08 -5.55 -2.64
CA GLU A 211 -20.54 -6.40 -3.71
C GLU A 211 -19.17 -5.90 -4.20
N ILE A 212 -19.00 -4.58 -4.39
CA ILE A 212 -17.70 -3.99 -4.71
C ILE A 212 -16.71 -4.24 -3.55
N ALA A 213 -17.15 -4.04 -2.30
CA ALA A 213 -16.32 -4.24 -1.12
C ALA A 213 -15.78 -5.67 -1.01
N ARG A 214 -16.61 -6.69 -1.27
CA ARG A 214 -16.21 -8.10 -1.26
C ARG A 214 -15.08 -8.39 -2.25
N ARG A 215 -15.12 -7.78 -3.42
CA ARG A 215 -14.12 -7.99 -4.48
C ARG A 215 -12.90 -7.04 -4.40
N SER A 216 -12.83 -6.22 -3.32
CA SER A 216 -11.79 -5.19 -3.16
C SER A 216 -10.54 -5.66 -2.41
N ARG A 217 -10.35 -6.97 -2.20
CA ARG A 217 -9.14 -7.55 -1.57
C ARG A 217 -8.78 -6.89 -0.23
N GLY A 218 -9.76 -6.46 0.54
CA GLY A 218 -9.52 -5.80 1.84
C GLY A 218 -8.82 -4.44 1.75
N THR A 219 -8.73 -3.79 0.58
CA THR A 219 -7.98 -2.55 0.41
C THR A 219 -8.82 -1.39 -0.12
N PRO A 220 -8.78 -0.21 0.53
CA PRO A 220 -9.48 0.99 0.06
C PRO A 220 -9.08 1.45 -1.35
N ARG A 221 -7.82 1.24 -1.75
CA ARG A 221 -7.32 1.61 -3.08
C ARG A 221 -8.07 0.85 -4.17
N ILE A 222 -8.17 -0.48 -4.04
CA ILE A 222 -8.89 -1.33 -5.01
C ILE A 222 -10.39 -1.03 -4.95
N ALA A 223 -10.97 -0.84 -3.77
CA ALA A 223 -12.38 -0.49 -3.60
C ALA A 223 -12.75 0.78 -4.39
N ASN A 224 -11.95 1.82 -4.26
CA ASN A 224 -12.16 3.07 -5.01
C ASN A 224 -11.89 2.92 -6.51
N ALA A 225 -10.92 2.10 -6.91
CA ALA A 225 -10.67 1.82 -8.32
C ALA A 225 -11.86 1.08 -8.96
N LEU A 226 -12.37 0.04 -8.30
CA LEU A 226 -13.56 -0.69 -8.76
C LEU A 226 -14.80 0.20 -8.79
N LEU A 227 -15.02 1.05 -7.76
CA LEU A 227 -16.13 2.01 -7.73
C LEU A 227 -16.13 2.90 -8.97
N ARG A 228 -14.98 3.47 -9.35
CA ARG A 228 -14.88 4.33 -10.55
C ARG A 228 -15.24 3.55 -11.82
N ARG A 229 -14.74 2.35 -11.99
CA ARG A 229 -15.06 1.53 -13.16
C ARG A 229 -16.55 1.14 -13.19
N VAL A 230 -17.10 0.71 -12.06
CA VAL A 230 -18.54 0.39 -11.98
C VAL A 230 -19.40 1.61 -12.29
N ARG A 231 -19.00 2.81 -11.84
CA ARG A 231 -19.65 4.07 -12.21
C ARG A 231 -19.68 4.28 -13.72
N ASP A 232 -18.53 4.09 -14.39
CA ASP A 232 -18.45 4.24 -15.86
C ASP A 232 -19.44 3.31 -16.57
N PHE A 233 -19.57 2.05 -16.08
CA PHE A 233 -20.59 1.12 -16.60
C PHE A 233 -22.03 1.58 -16.29
N ALA A 234 -22.28 2.10 -15.09
CA ALA A 234 -23.60 2.60 -14.72
C ALA A 234 -24.04 3.79 -15.60
N GLU A 235 -23.13 4.69 -15.92
CA GLU A 235 -23.38 5.84 -16.79
C GLU A 235 -23.65 5.44 -18.24
N ILE A 236 -22.92 4.46 -18.78
CA ILE A 236 -22.99 4.13 -20.23
C ILE A 236 -23.97 2.98 -20.51
N LYS A 237 -24.11 2.01 -19.61
CA LYS A 237 -24.94 0.80 -19.80
C LYS A 237 -26.16 0.74 -18.89
N GLY A 238 -26.25 1.65 -17.91
CA GLY A 238 -27.36 1.75 -16.96
C GLY A 238 -28.09 3.08 -17.06
N ASN A 239 -28.69 3.47 -15.94
CA ASN A 239 -29.43 4.73 -15.75
C ASN A 239 -28.61 5.81 -15.01
N GLY A 240 -27.30 5.59 -14.80
CA GLY A 240 -26.41 6.45 -14.02
C GLY A 240 -26.38 6.14 -12.53
N GLU A 241 -27.22 5.21 -12.03
CA GLU A 241 -27.21 4.76 -10.66
C GLU A 241 -26.45 3.41 -10.53
N ILE A 242 -25.68 3.26 -9.47
CA ILE A 242 -24.89 2.04 -9.23
C ILE A 242 -25.76 1.04 -8.46
N GLU A 243 -26.46 0.19 -9.20
CA GLU A 243 -27.30 -0.90 -8.70
C GLU A 243 -26.53 -2.23 -8.74
N ILE A 244 -27.01 -3.24 -8.01
CA ILE A 244 -26.39 -4.57 -7.91
C ILE A 244 -26.20 -5.26 -9.26
N ASN A 245 -27.19 -5.15 -10.16
CA ASN A 245 -27.14 -5.82 -11.45
C ASN A 245 -26.04 -5.25 -12.36
N ILE A 246 -25.97 -3.91 -12.46
CA ILE A 246 -24.92 -3.25 -13.25
C ILE A 246 -23.55 -3.44 -12.59
N THR A 247 -23.47 -3.49 -11.26
CA THR A 247 -22.24 -3.78 -10.51
C THR A 247 -21.70 -5.17 -10.84
N LYS A 248 -22.52 -6.21 -10.77
CA LYS A 248 -22.12 -7.57 -11.14
C LYS A 248 -21.72 -7.67 -12.60
N TYR A 249 -22.48 -7.02 -13.50
CA TYR A 249 -22.13 -6.97 -14.91
C TYR A 249 -20.76 -6.31 -15.14
N ALA A 250 -20.50 -5.16 -14.52
CA ALA A 250 -19.25 -4.43 -14.65
C ALA A 250 -18.07 -5.25 -14.12
N LEU A 251 -18.17 -5.79 -12.89
CA LEU A 251 -17.12 -6.57 -12.26
C LEU A 251 -16.77 -7.84 -13.07
N ASN A 252 -17.78 -8.51 -13.61
CA ASN A 252 -17.56 -9.66 -14.49
C ASN A 252 -16.89 -9.25 -15.82
N SER A 253 -17.29 -8.10 -16.41
CA SER A 253 -16.66 -7.55 -17.61
C SER A 253 -15.20 -7.13 -17.39
N LEU A 254 -14.82 -6.82 -16.15
CA LEU A 254 -13.46 -6.51 -15.73
C LEU A 254 -12.65 -7.76 -15.33
N ASN A 255 -13.22 -8.95 -15.49
CA ASN A 255 -12.61 -10.23 -15.07
C ASN A 255 -12.24 -10.29 -13.58
N VAL A 256 -13.00 -9.59 -12.73
CA VAL A 256 -12.88 -9.67 -11.28
C VAL A 256 -13.93 -10.64 -10.77
N ASP A 257 -13.51 -11.77 -10.26
CA ASP A 257 -14.42 -12.82 -9.78
C ASP A 257 -15.01 -12.53 -8.39
N GLU A 258 -15.82 -13.45 -7.88
CA GLU A 258 -16.50 -13.30 -6.59
C GLU A 258 -15.56 -13.27 -5.36
N PHE A 259 -14.31 -13.74 -5.50
CA PHE A 259 -13.26 -13.64 -4.49
C PHE A 259 -12.38 -12.39 -4.67
N GLY A 260 -12.62 -11.59 -5.70
CA GLY A 260 -11.77 -10.46 -6.07
C GLY A 260 -10.48 -10.85 -6.77
N LEU A 261 -10.40 -12.08 -7.29
CA LEU A 261 -9.27 -12.53 -8.09
C LEU A 261 -9.41 -12.04 -9.53
N ASP A 262 -8.28 -11.64 -10.11
CA ASP A 262 -8.19 -11.23 -11.50
C ASP A 262 -7.62 -12.34 -12.40
N GLU A 263 -7.41 -12.00 -13.66
CA GLU A 263 -6.87 -12.92 -14.65
C GLU A 263 -5.45 -13.39 -14.28
N MET A 264 -4.63 -12.52 -13.69
CA MET A 264 -3.25 -12.86 -13.32
C MET A 264 -3.21 -13.78 -12.09
N ASP A 265 -4.05 -13.53 -11.08
CA ASP A 265 -4.18 -14.45 -9.94
C ASP A 265 -4.54 -15.86 -10.37
N ASN A 266 -5.53 -15.94 -11.26
CA ASN A 266 -5.97 -17.22 -11.83
C ASN A 266 -4.87 -17.88 -12.68
N LYS A 267 -4.09 -17.09 -13.44
CA LYS A 267 -2.95 -17.57 -14.23
C LYS A 267 -1.84 -18.10 -13.31
N ILE A 268 -1.52 -17.39 -12.20
CA ILE A 268 -0.54 -17.84 -11.21
C ILE A 268 -0.91 -19.22 -10.68
N MET A 269 -2.12 -19.39 -10.17
CA MET A 269 -2.59 -20.65 -9.60
C MET A 269 -2.63 -21.76 -10.65
N ARG A 270 -3.11 -21.47 -11.86
CA ARG A 270 -3.18 -22.43 -12.97
C ARG A 270 -1.79 -22.92 -13.37
N VAL A 271 -0.81 -22.03 -13.52
CA VAL A 271 0.57 -22.39 -13.84
C VAL A 271 1.20 -23.24 -12.72
N MET A 272 0.94 -22.92 -11.47
CA MET A 272 1.42 -23.74 -10.34
C MET A 272 0.81 -25.15 -10.37
N ILE A 273 -0.44 -25.31 -10.77
CA ILE A 273 -1.12 -26.60 -10.86
C ILE A 273 -0.65 -27.39 -12.10
N GLU A 274 -0.70 -26.77 -13.27
CA GLU A 274 -0.49 -27.47 -14.56
C GLU A 274 1.00 -27.70 -14.85
N ASN A 275 1.83 -26.64 -14.73
CA ASN A 275 3.25 -26.72 -15.09
C ASN A 275 4.09 -27.35 -13.95
N PHE A 276 3.80 -26.99 -12.70
CA PHE A 276 4.55 -27.49 -11.54
C PHE A 276 3.84 -28.64 -10.83
N LYS A 277 2.68 -29.09 -11.34
CA LYS A 277 1.89 -30.24 -10.80
C LYS A 277 1.53 -30.07 -9.32
N GLY A 278 1.27 -28.83 -8.91
CA GLY A 278 0.94 -28.47 -7.51
C GLY A 278 2.10 -28.62 -6.52
N LYS A 279 3.32 -28.91 -6.98
CA LYS A 279 4.51 -29.00 -6.11
C LYS A 279 5.03 -27.62 -5.75
N PRO A 280 5.75 -27.49 -4.61
CA PRO A 280 6.37 -26.23 -4.22
C PRO A 280 7.26 -25.65 -5.32
N VAL A 281 7.09 -24.35 -5.64
CA VAL A 281 7.84 -23.65 -6.69
C VAL A 281 8.47 -22.36 -6.13
N GLY A 282 9.73 -22.11 -6.52
CA GLY A 282 10.45 -20.88 -6.19
C GLY A 282 9.89 -19.68 -6.96
N ILE A 283 9.96 -18.48 -6.33
CA ILE A 283 9.40 -17.25 -6.92
C ILE A 283 9.95 -16.95 -8.32
N SER A 284 11.25 -17.10 -8.54
CA SER A 284 11.88 -16.81 -9.83
C SER A 284 11.43 -17.75 -10.94
N ALA A 285 11.24 -19.05 -10.63
CA ALA A 285 10.75 -20.02 -11.60
C ALA A 285 9.28 -19.75 -11.97
N LEU A 286 8.45 -19.39 -10.97
CA LEU A 286 7.07 -19.02 -11.18
C LEU A 286 6.97 -17.75 -12.04
N ALA A 287 7.72 -16.69 -11.68
CA ALA A 287 7.77 -15.42 -12.40
C ALA A 287 8.15 -15.61 -13.88
N THR A 288 9.20 -16.39 -14.14
CA THR A 288 9.62 -16.72 -15.51
C THR A 288 8.50 -17.44 -16.27
N SER A 289 7.79 -18.37 -15.62
CA SER A 289 6.73 -19.16 -16.27
C SER A 289 5.51 -18.35 -16.67
N ILE A 290 5.25 -17.23 -16.00
CA ILE A 290 4.11 -16.34 -16.30
C ILE A 290 4.51 -15.05 -17.01
N ALA A 291 5.82 -14.87 -17.27
CA ALA A 291 6.43 -13.68 -17.88
C ALA A 291 6.20 -12.41 -17.04
N GLU A 292 6.42 -12.51 -15.71
CA GLU A 292 6.26 -11.40 -14.77
C GLU A 292 7.54 -11.19 -13.95
N ASN A 293 7.67 -10.02 -13.30
CA ASN A 293 8.79 -9.75 -12.38
C ASN A 293 8.58 -10.47 -11.04
N PRO A 294 9.62 -11.13 -10.46
CA PRO A 294 9.52 -11.76 -9.15
C PRO A 294 9.08 -10.82 -8.02
N GLU A 295 9.51 -9.56 -8.03
CA GLU A 295 9.09 -8.57 -7.04
C GLU A 295 7.60 -8.26 -7.16
N THR A 296 7.09 -8.08 -8.38
CA THR A 296 5.66 -7.85 -8.63
C THR A 296 4.83 -9.01 -8.08
N LEU A 297 5.24 -10.25 -8.33
CA LEU A 297 4.55 -11.42 -7.77
C LEU A 297 4.53 -11.39 -6.24
N GLU A 298 5.66 -11.11 -5.62
CA GLU A 298 5.82 -11.16 -4.17
C GLU A 298 5.14 -10.00 -3.45
N GLU A 299 5.06 -8.82 -4.06
CA GLU A 299 4.50 -7.63 -3.43
C GLU A 299 3.02 -7.42 -3.74
N VAL A 300 2.59 -7.82 -4.92
CA VAL A 300 1.27 -7.45 -5.44
C VAL A 300 0.28 -8.61 -5.35
N TYR A 301 0.64 -9.78 -5.90
CA TYR A 301 -0.29 -10.91 -6.02
C TYR A 301 -0.24 -11.87 -4.83
N GLU A 302 0.95 -12.27 -4.43
CA GLU A 302 1.15 -13.31 -3.41
C GLU A 302 0.51 -12.98 -2.06
N PRO A 303 0.58 -11.73 -1.52
CA PRO A 303 0.01 -11.43 -0.21
C PRO A 303 -1.49 -11.71 -0.12
N PHE A 304 -2.24 -11.37 -1.16
CA PHE A 304 -3.67 -11.61 -1.21
C PHE A 304 -3.99 -13.11 -1.38
N LEU A 305 -3.29 -13.78 -2.27
CA LEU A 305 -3.47 -15.22 -2.48
C LEU A 305 -3.16 -16.05 -1.23
N ILE A 306 -2.16 -15.63 -0.44
CA ILE A 306 -1.84 -16.25 0.86
C ILE A 306 -2.94 -15.94 1.89
N GLN A 307 -3.36 -14.69 2.00
CA GLN A 307 -4.39 -14.27 2.93
C GLN A 307 -5.69 -15.04 2.72
N GLU A 308 -6.09 -15.17 1.46
CA GLU A 308 -7.29 -15.91 1.07
C GLU A 308 -7.09 -17.43 1.14
N GLY A 309 -5.87 -17.88 1.39
CA GLY A 309 -5.56 -19.30 1.54
C GLY A 309 -5.58 -20.07 0.23
N PHE A 310 -5.34 -19.42 -0.91
CA PHE A 310 -5.17 -20.07 -2.21
C PHE A 310 -3.78 -20.68 -2.38
N ILE A 311 -2.77 -19.98 -1.82
CA ILE A 311 -1.38 -20.47 -1.81
C ILE A 311 -0.80 -20.40 -0.40
N ILE A 312 0.24 -21.18 -0.15
CA ILE A 312 1.02 -21.15 1.09
C ILE A 312 2.51 -21.02 0.78
N ARG A 313 3.25 -20.35 1.67
CA ARG A 313 4.71 -20.35 1.66
C ARG A 313 5.27 -21.52 2.46
N THR A 314 6.14 -22.29 1.86
CA THR A 314 6.88 -23.39 2.49
C THR A 314 8.38 -23.13 2.39
N PRO A 315 9.24 -23.81 3.15
CA PRO A 315 10.70 -23.69 3.00
C PRO A 315 11.22 -24.06 1.60
N ARG A 316 10.41 -24.80 0.80
CA ARG A 316 10.75 -25.23 -0.56
C ARG A 316 10.20 -24.28 -1.63
N GLY A 317 9.38 -23.31 -1.27
CA GLY A 317 8.72 -22.38 -2.19
C GLY A 317 7.22 -22.23 -1.95
N ARG A 318 6.49 -21.77 -2.96
CA ARG A 318 5.04 -21.54 -2.91
C ARG A 318 4.32 -22.79 -3.35
N GLU A 319 3.22 -23.13 -2.69
CA GLU A 319 2.39 -24.31 -2.98
C GLU A 319 0.91 -23.92 -3.01
N VAL A 320 0.15 -24.47 -3.95
CA VAL A 320 -1.29 -24.28 -4.06
C VAL A 320 -2.04 -25.12 -3.04
N THR A 321 -3.12 -24.60 -2.51
CA THR A 321 -4.00 -25.29 -1.56
C THR A 321 -5.18 -25.98 -2.26
N ASP A 322 -5.95 -26.78 -1.53
CA ASP A 322 -7.18 -27.38 -2.04
C ASP A 322 -8.20 -26.32 -2.49
N LYS A 323 -8.22 -25.15 -1.84
CA LYS A 323 -9.07 -24.02 -2.24
C LYS A 323 -8.77 -23.56 -3.66
N ALA A 324 -7.49 -23.51 -4.08
CA ALA A 324 -7.11 -23.14 -5.43
C ALA A 324 -7.58 -24.18 -6.47
N TYR A 325 -7.47 -25.47 -6.17
CA TYR A 325 -7.99 -26.53 -7.04
C TYR A 325 -9.51 -26.45 -7.20
N GLN A 326 -10.23 -26.24 -6.11
CA GLN A 326 -11.70 -26.08 -6.11
C GLN A 326 -12.12 -24.86 -6.92
N HIS A 327 -11.46 -23.73 -6.70
CA HIS A 327 -11.75 -22.49 -7.39
C HIS A 327 -11.58 -22.60 -8.91
N LEU A 328 -10.51 -23.24 -9.36
CA LEU A 328 -10.23 -23.45 -10.80
C LEU A 328 -11.00 -24.63 -11.41
N ASN A 329 -11.81 -25.34 -10.61
CA ASN A 329 -12.51 -26.58 -11.01
C ASN A 329 -11.56 -27.66 -11.56
N ILE A 330 -10.36 -27.76 -10.97
CA ILE A 330 -9.35 -28.76 -11.32
C ILE A 330 -9.32 -29.84 -10.26
N THR A 331 -9.36 -31.13 -10.66
CA THR A 331 -9.24 -32.23 -9.71
C THR A 331 -7.79 -32.34 -9.20
N ARG A 332 -7.62 -32.32 -7.87
CA ARG A 332 -6.29 -32.53 -7.27
C ARG A 332 -5.83 -33.98 -7.52
N PRO A 333 -4.62 -34.19 -8.08
CA PRO A 333 -4.05 -35.53 -8.18
C PRO A 333 -3.91 -36.15 -6.79
N LYS A 334 -4.37 -37.39 -6.59
CA LYS A 334 -4.17 -38.13 -5.34
C LYS A 334 -2.69 -38.28 -5.06
N SER A 335 -2.26 -37.93 -3.84
CA SER A 335 -0.87 -38.14 -3.40
C SER A 335 -0.57 -39.66 -3.38
N PRO A 336 0.62 -40.08 -3.77
CA PRO A 336 0.97 -41.51 -3.75
C PRO A 336 0.83 -42.22 -2.40
N GLY A 337 0.66 -41.46 -1.30
CA GLY A 337 0.47 -41.97 0.08
C GLY A 337 -0.98 -42.11 0.54
N GLU A 338 -1.98 -41.68 -0.24
CA GLU A 338 -3.42 -41.83 0.10
C GLU A 338 -4.06 -43.10 -0.50
N LEU A 339 -3.26 -43.98 -1.03
CA LEU A 339 -3.71 -45.25 -1.65
C LEU A 339 -3.69 -46.44 -0.68
N PHE A 340 -3.50 -46.19 0.64
CA PHE A 340 -3.59 -47.22 1.67
C PHE A 340 -4.45 -46.80 2.85
#